data_d5c2e4dd2fe7c42e5d82a8d967f7f499
#
_entry.id   d5c2e4dd2fe7c42e5d82a8d967f7f499
#
_cell.length_a   1.000
_cell.length_b   1.000
_cell.length_c   1.000
_cell.angle_alpha   90.00
_cell.angle_beta   90.00
_cell.angle_gamma   90.00
#
_symmetry.space_group_name_H-M   'P 1'
#
loop_
_entity.id
_entity.type
_entity.pdbx_description
1 polymer ?
#
loop_
_entity_poly.entity_id
_entity_poly.type
_entity_poly.pdbx_seq_one_letter_code
_entity_poly.pdbx_strand_id
1 'polypeptide(L)'
;MKTYLVTGAAGFIGTNFVKYMLEKYGKSIRIIVLDKLTYAGNIENIQEEIDSKKIDFVKGDICNRELVEDIFSRYEIDYVVNFAAESHVDRSISNPQIFLETNILGTQNLLEVSKKFWSIGRDENGYPIYKEGKKFLH
;
A
#
# COMPACT_ATOMS: atom_id res chain seq x y z
N MET A 1 -11.10 14.74 -3.70
CA MET A 1 -9.99 14.32 -2.81
C MET A 1 -9.41 13.01 -3.29
N LYS A 2 -8.10 12.94 -3.46
CA LYS A 2 -7.44 11.70 -3.87
C LYS A 2 -7.12 10.83 -2.65
N THR A 3 -7.31 9.53 -2.79
CA THR A 3 -7.06 8.57 -1.73
C THR A 3 -5.85 7.70 -2.09
N TYR A 4 -4.88 7.67 -1.18
CA TYR A 4 -3.64 6.92 -1.32
C TYR A 4 -3.68 5.69 -0.42
N LEU A 5 -3.37 4.53 -0.97
CA LEU A 5 -3.04 3.35 -0.18
C LEU A 5 -1.51 3.26 -0.13
N VAL A 6 -0.95 3.42 1.05
CA VAL A 6 0.50 3.38 1.26
C VAL A 6 0.83 2.14 2.07
N THR A 7 1.56 1.22 1.48
CA THR A 7 1.98 0.00 2.17
C THR A 7 3.39 0.15 2.69
N GLY A 8 3.67 -0.41 3.86
CA GLY A 8 4.98 -0.32 4.49
C GLY A 8 5.31 1.06 5.04
N ALA A 9 4.30 1.85 5.36
CA ALA A 9 4.49 3.23 5.81
C ALA A 9 5.05 3.35 7.23
N ALA A 10 5.08 2.27 8.00
CA ALA A 10 5.73 2.27 9.33
C ALA A 10 7.25 2.08 9.22
N GLY A 11 7.78 1.74 8.06
CA GLY A 11 9.21 1.70 7.79
C GLY A 11 9.79 3.09 7.60
N PHE A 12 11.11 3.17 7.46
CA PHE A 12 11.81 4.46 7.41
C PHE A 12 11.39 5.32 6.21
N ILE A 13 11.44 4.76 5.02
CA ILE A 13 11.12 5.52 3.79
C ILE A 13 9.63 5.84 3.74
N GLY A 14 8.78 4.84 4.04
CA GLY A 14 7.33 5.02 4.02
C GLY A 14 6.85 6.05 5.02
N THR A 15 7.42 6.08 6.23
CA THR A 15 7.09 7.07 7.25
C THR A 15 7.39 8.49 6.75
N ASN A 16 8.56 8.69 6.17
CA ASN A 16 8.94 9.99 5.65
C ASN A 16 8.07 10.43 4.48
N PHE A 17 7.67 9.48 3.64
CA PHE A 17 6.74 9.77 2.56
C PHE A 17 5.38 10.23 3.08
N VAL A 18 4.81 9.52 4.07
CA VAL A 18 3.51 9.90 4.65
C VAL A 18 3.58 11.29 5.27
N LYS A 19 4.61 11.55 6.06
CA LYS A 19 4.79 12.86 6.69
C LYS A 19 4.94 13.99 5.67
N TYR A 20 5.72 13.75 4.61
CA TYR A 20 5.88 14.70 3.52
C TYR A 20 4.54 15.00 2.84
N MET A 21 3.76 13.98 2.53
CA MET A 21 2.49 14.14 1.84
C MET A 21 1.47 14.90 2.69
N LEU A 22 1.43 14.61 3.99
CA LEU A 22 0.52 15.32 4.91
C LEU A 22 0.93 16.78 5.08
N GLU A 23 2.22 17.06 5.13
CA GLU A 23 2.71 18.43 5.20
C GLU A 23 2.38 19.22 3.95
N LYS A 24 2.57 18.62 2.78
CA LYS A 24 2.37 19.29 1.49
C LYS A 24 0.90 19.45 1.11
N TYR A 25 0.11 18.41 1.31
CA TYR A 25 -1.28 18.37 0.81
C TYR A 25 -2.33 18.44 1.91
N GLY A 26 -1.98 18.07 3.13
CA GLY A 26 -2.88 18.17 4.29
C GLY A 26 -4.21 17.48 4.07
N LYS A 27 -5.28 18.25 4.25
CA LYS A 27 -6.65 17.74 4.17
C LYS A 27 -7.16 17.52 2.75
N SER A 28 -6.37 17.87 1.73
CA SER A 28 -6.79 17.68 0.35
C SER A 28 -6.59 16.25 -0.15
N ILE A 29 -5.95 15.40 0.64
CA ILE A 29 -5.77 13.98 0.35
C ILE A 29 -6.19 13.12 1.53
N ARG A 30 -6.42 11.85 1.25
CA ARG A 30 -6.65 10.82 2.28
C ARG A 30 -5.59 9.76 2.15
N ILE A 31 -5.01 9.33 3.26
CA ILE A 31 -4.00 8.28 3.28
C ILE A 31 -4.49 7.11 4.12
N ILE A 32 -4.50 5.93 3.53
CA ILE A 32 -4.73 4.66 4.22
C ILE A 32 -3.39 3.94 4.26
N VAL A 33 -2.92 3.58 5.44
CA VAL A 33 -1.65 2.87 5.63
C VAL A 33 -1.94 1.40 5.90
N LEU A 34 -1.32 0.53 5.13
CA LEU A 34 -1.33 -0.91 5.36
C LEU A 34 0.09 -1.36 5.69
N ASP A 35 0.29 -1.88 6.89
CA ASP A 35 1.61 -2.33 7.33
C ASP A 35 1.49 -3.58 8.20
N LYS A 36 2.36 -4.53 7.96
CA LYS A 36 2.41 -5.78 8.72
C LYS A 36 3.07 -5.60 10.09
N LEU A 37 3.85 -4.53 10.25
CA LEU A 37 4.62 -4.23 11.47
C LEU A 37 5.61 -5.34 11.82
N THR A 38 6.41 -5.74 10.83
CA THR A 38 7.51 -6.67 11.05
C THR A 38 8.71 -5.93 11.67
N TYR A 39 9.83 -6.62 11.80
CA TYR A 39 11.03 -6.05 12.42
C TYR A 39 11.48 -4.70 11.84
N ALA A 40 11.15 -4.43 10.58
CA ALA A 40 11.53 -3.17 9.92
C ALA A 40 10.48 -2.07 10.12
N GLY A 41 9.27 -2.42 10.57
CA GLY A 41 8.17 -1.50 10.77
C GLY A 41 7.95 -1.18 12.24
N ASN A 42 7.73 0.08 12.55
CA ASN A 42 7.45 0.54 13.90
C ASN A 42 6.27 1.50 13.88
N ILE A 43 5.16 1.09 14.49
CA ILE A 43 3.95 1.90 14.54
C ILE A 43 4.19 3.27 15.21
N GLU A 44 5.14 3.36 16.13
CA GLU A 44 5.47 4.61 16.80
C GLU A 44 5.88 5.70 15.80
N ASN A 45 6.45 5.32 14.67
CA ASN A 45 6.87 6.27 13.64
C ASN A 45 5.71 7.08 13.08
N ILE A 46 4.49 6.52 13.10
CA ILE A 46 3.28 7.14 12.55
C ILE A 46 2.16 7.26 13.59
N GLN A 47 2.47 7.02 14.87
CA GLN A 47 1.46 7.01 15.93
C GLN A 47 0.76 8.36 16.07
N GLU A 48 1.48 9.46 15.96
CA GLU A 48 0.91 10.80 16.04
C GLU A 48 -0.12 11.03 14.94
N GLU A 49 0.17 10.59 13.73
CA GLU A 49 -0.71 10.74 12.59
C GLU A 49 -1.97 9.87 12.73
N ILE A 50 -1.83 8.68 13.34
CA ILE A 50 -2.98 7.81 13.63
C ILE A 50 -3.86 8.46 14.70
N ASP A 51 -3.27 8.90 15.79
CA ASP A 51 -3.99 9.47 16.95
C ASP A 51 -4.71 10.76 16.57
N SER A 52 -4.12 11.59 15.72
CA SER A 52 -4.74 12.82 15.24
C SER A 52 -5.71 12.61 14.07
N LYS A 53 -5.91 11.35 13.67
CA LYS A 53 -6.81 10.96 12.57
C LYS A 53 -6.45 11.56 11.22
N LYS A 54 -5.16 11.82 11.02
CA LYS A 54 -4.66 12.29 9.72
C LYS A 54 -4.52 11.15 8.72
N ILE A 55 -4.39 9.93 9.20
CA ILE A 55 -4.33 8.72 8.39
C ILE A 55 -5.26 7.64 8.96
N ASP A 56 -5.66 6.71 8.12
CA ASP A 56 -6.32 5.47 8.53
C ASP A 56 -5.27 4.36 8.53
N PHE A 57 -5.21 3.57 9.58
CA PHE A 57 -4.22 2.51 9.71
C PHE A 57 -4.87 1.14 9.71
N VAL A 58 -4.34 0.24 8.89
CA VAL A 58 -4.73 -1.16 8.84
C VAL A 58 -3.49 -2.02 9.04
N LYS A 59 -3.51 -2.85 10.08
CA LYS A 59 -2.43 -3.82 10.29
C LYS A 59 -2.70 -5.07 9.47
N GLY A 60 -1.77 -5.45 8.63
CA GLY A 60 -1.91 -6.67 7.83
C GLY A 60 -0.84 -6.83 6.79
N ASP A 61 -0.92 -7.97 6.11
CA ASP A 61 0.05 -8.41 5.11
C ASP A 61 -0.47 -8.14 3.71
N ILE A 62 0.35 -7.54 2.86
CA ILE A 62 0.00 -7.32 1.45
C ILE A 62 -0.27 -8.63 0.69
N CYS A 63 0.20 -9.75 1.21
CA CYS A 63 -0.08 -11.08 0.65
C CYS A 63 -1.49 -11.58 1.00
N ASN A 64 -2.19 -10.94 1.92
CA ASN A 64 -3.54 -11.33 2.32
C ASN A 64 -4.56 -10.72 1.34
N ARG A 65 -5.00 -11.53 0.39
CA ARG A 65 -5.92 -11.11 -0.67
C ARG A 65 -7.24 -10.56 -0.13
N GLU A 66 -7.83 -11.24 0.82
CA GLU A 66 -9.11 -10.81 1.42
C GLU A 66 -8.99 -9.43 2.06
N LEU A 67 -7.91 -9.21 2.81
CA LEU A 67 -7.69 -7.93 3.47
C LEU A 67 -7.51 -6.80 2.47
N VAL A 68 -6.70 -7.02 1.44
CA VAL A 68 -6.46 -6.01 0.41
C VAL A 68 -7.75 -5.72 -0.36
N GLU A 69 -8.51 -6.74 -0.72
CA GLU A 69 -9.82 -6.55 -1.37
C GLU A 69 -10.79 -5.77 -0.48
N ASP A 70 -10.80 -6.06 0.82
CA ASP A 70 -11.64 -5.33 1.77
C ASP A 70 -11.28 -3.84 1.81
N ILE A 71 -9.99 -3.51 1.82
CA ILE A 71 -9.54 -2.12 1.79
C ILE A 71 -10.04 -1.43 0.52
N PHE A 72 -9.87 -2.06 -0.63
CA PHE A 72 -10.33 -1.47 -1.90
C PHE A 72 -11.84 -1.35 -1.98
N SER A 73 -12.59 -2.23 -1.30
CA SER A 73 -14.05 -2.15 -1.29
C SER A 73 -14.59 -1.06 -0.37
N ARG A 74 -13.87 -0.79 0.73
CA ARG A 74 -14.27 0.26 1.69
C ARG A 74 -13.83 1.65 1.29
N TYR A 75 -12.71 1.75 0.58
CA TYR A 75 -12.15 3.03 0.16
C TYR A 75 -11.98 3.05 -1.35
N GLU A 76 -12.34 4.15 -1.97
CA GLU A 76 -12.06 4.32 -3.39
C GLU A 76 -10.60 4.75 -3.56
N ILE A 77 -9.72 3.77 -3.73
CA ILE A 77 -8.29 4.00 -3.84
C ILE A 77 -7.94 4.56 -5.22
N ASP A 78 -7.24 5.68 -5.25
CA ASP A 78 -6.77 6.32 -6.48
C ASP A 78 -5.32 5.97 -6.79
N TYR A 79 -4.47 5.98 -5.75
CA TYR A 79 -3.05 5.72 -5.91
C TYR A 79 -2.59 4.67 -4.90
N VAL A 80 -1.80 3.71 -5.39
CA VAL A 80 -1.12 2.74 -4.53
C VAL A 80 0.36 3.06 -4.54
N VAL A 81 0.95 3.23 -3.36
CA VAL A 81 2.40 3.43 -3.20
C VAL A 81 2.92 2.30 -2.32
N ASN A 82 3.68 1.41 -2.91
CA ASN A 82 4.12 0.18 -2.24
C ASN A 82 5.56 0.30 -1.74
N PHE A 83 5.70 0.52 -0.43
CA PHE A 83 6.98 0.45 0.27
C PHE A 83 7.17 -0.86 1.04
N ALA A 84 6.15 -1.72 1.05
CA ALA A 84 6.20 -2.99 1.77
C ALA A 84 7.15 -3.95 1.05
N ALA A 85 8.33 -4.14 1.61
CA ALA A 85 9.34 -5.04 1.08
C ALA A 85 10.27 -5.48 2.20
N GLU A 86 10.75 -6.71 2.12
CA GLU A 86 11.83 -7.19 2.96
C GLU A 86 13.15 -6.76 2.30
N SER A 87 13.90 -5.89 2.96
CA SER A 87 15.12 -5.30 2.39
C SER A 87 16.41 -5.64 3.15
N HIS A 88 16.31 -6.34 4.28
CA HIS A 88 17.49 -6.75 5.04
C HIS A 88 18.20 -7.93 4.38
N VAL A 89 19.44 -7.72 3.94
CA VAL A 89 20.24 -8.75 3.27
C VAL A 89 20.44 -9.98 4.15
N ASP A 90 20.75 -9.80 5.43
CA ASP A 90 20.96 -10.92 6.35
C ASP A 90 19.70 -11.77 6.48
N ARG A 91 18.53 -11.16 6.51
CA ARG A 91 17.28 -11.88 6.57
C ARG A 91 16.94 -12.57 5.25
N SER A 92 17.34 -12.00 4.11
CA SER A 92 17.14 -12.65 2.81
C SER A 92 17.96 -13.93 2.70
N ILE A 93 19.11 -13.98 3.34
CA ILE A 93 19.96 -15.17 3.39
C ILE A 93 19.39 -16.22 4.33
N SER A 94 18.93 -15.82 5.54
CA SER A 94 18.42 -16.73 6.55
C SER A 94 17.00 -17.20 6.26
N ASN A 95 16.19 -16.40 5.58
CA ASN A 95 14.80 -16.72 5.26
C ASN A 95 14.41 -16.19 3.88
N PRO A 96 14.91 -16.84 2.81
CA PRO A 96 14.66 -16.38 1.45
C PRO A 96 13.19 -16.47 1.03
N GLN A 97 12.42 -17.37 1.64
CA GLN A 97 11.02 -17.51 1.31
C GLN A 97 10.20 -16.27 1.72
N ILE A 98 10.42 -15.75 2.92
CA ILE A 98 9.74 -14.52 3.38
C ILE A 98 10.09 -13.37 2.45
N PHE A 99 11.36 -13.26 2.06
CA PHE A 99 11.82 -12.22 1.16
C PHE A 99 11.10 -12.31 -0.20
N LEU A 100 11.01 -13.53 -0.73
CA LEU A 100 10.33 -13.80 -1.99
C LEU A 100 8.83 -13.50 -1.91
N GLU A 101 8.16 -13.97 -0.85
CA GLU A 101 6.73 -13.75 -0.66
C GLU A 101 6.40 -12.27 -0.62
N THR A 102 7.10 -11.49 0.20
CA THR A 102 6.81 -10.05 0.33
C THR A 102 7.14 -9.28 -0.94
N ASN A 103 8.31 -9.51 -1.51
CA ASN A 103 8.79 -8.71 -2.64
C ASN A 103 8.15 -9.07 -3.97
N ILE A 104 7.71 -10.30 -4.14
CA ILE A 104 7.12 -10.77 -5.40
C ILE A 104 5.64 -11.05 -5.25
N LEU A 105 5.25 -11.96 -4.37
CA LEU A 105 3.85 -12.38 -4.25
C LEU A 105 2.98 -11.27 -3.66
N GLY A 106 3.49 -10.54 -2.68
CA GLY A 106 2.76 -9.41 -2.10
C GLY A 106 2.50 -8.31 -3.11
N THR A 107 3.51 -7.95 -3.88
CA THR A 107 3.38 -6.94 -4.94
C THR A 107 2.41 -7.40 -6.02
N GLN A 108 2.50 -8.68 -6.42
CA GLN A 108 1.57 -9.26 -7.38
C GLN A 108 0.14 -9.18 -6.88
N ASN A 109 -0.08 -9.50 -5.61
CA ASN A 109 -1.40 -9.42 -4.99
C ASN A 109 -1.98 -8.01 -5.04
N LEU A 110 -1.18 -7.01 -4.68
CA LEU A 110 -1.60 -5.61 -4.76
C LEU A 110 -1.96 -5.21 -6.20
N LEU A 111 -1.16 -5.62 -7.16
CA LEU A 111 -1.41 -5.33 -8.58
C LEU A 111 -2.71 -5.99 -9.06
N GLU A 112 -2.93 -7.26 -8.71
CA GLU A 112 -4.13 -7.99 -9.11
C GLU A 112 -5.39 -7.36 -8.52
N VAL A 113 -5.37 -6.98 -7.24
CA VAL A 113 -6.52 -6.33 -6.60
C VAL A 113 -6.76 -4.94 -7.20
N SER A 114 -5.70 -4.17 -7.42
CA SER A 114 -5.81 -2.86 -8.08
C SER A 114 -6.45 -3.00 -9.46
N LYS A 115 -5.98 -3.95 -10.24
CA LYS A 115 -6.52 -4.25 -11.56
C LYS A 115 -8.00 -4.59 -11.49
N LYS A 116 -8.39 -5.45 -10.55
CA LYS A 116 -9.78 -5.86 -10.36
C LYS A 116 -10.70 -4.67 -10.08
N PHE A 117 -10.31 -3.80 -9.15
CA PHE A 117 -11.16 -2.69 -8.71
C PHE A 117 -11.10 -1.49 -9.65
N TRP A 118 -10.03 -1.33 -10.42
CA TRP A 118 -9.90 -0.21 -11.36
C TRP A 118 -10.41 -0.53 -12.76
N SER A 119 -10.64 -1.78 -13.08
CA SER A 119 -11.13 -2.19 -14.39
C SER A 119 -12.60 -1.79 -14.57
N ILE A 120 -12.94 -1.21 -15.72
CA ILE A 120 -14.31 -0.82 -16.07
C ILE A 120 -14.84 -1.56 -17.29
N GLY A 121 -14.06 -2.46 -17.85
CA GLY A 121 -14.48 -3.25 -19.01
C GLY A 121 -13.32 -3.62 -19.90
N ARG A 122 -13.63 -3.98 -21.14
CA ARG A 122 -12.62 -4.32 -22.14
C ARG A 122 -12.90 -3.57 -23.41
N ASP A 123 -11.84 -3.26 -24.18
CA ASP A 123 -11.98 -2.68 -25.50
C ASP A 123 -12.32 -3.74 -26.54
N GLU A 124 -12.46 -3.31 -27.79
CA GLU A 124 -12.83 -4.23 -28.90
C GLU A 124 -11.78 -5.32 -29.14
N ASN A 125 -10.54 -5.11 -28.73
CA ASN A 125 -9.45 -6.08 -28.86
C ASN A 125 -9.32 -7.01 -27.64
N GLY A 126 -10.18 -6.85 -26.64
CA GLY A 126 -10.17 -7.65 -25.42
C GLY A 126 -9.22 -7.15 -24.34
N TYR A 127 -8.60 -6.00 -24.51
CA TYR A 127 -7.70 -5.42 -23.50
C TYR A 127 -8.48 -4.70 -22.41
N PRO A 128 -8.04 -4.80 -21.14
CA PRO A 128 -8.73 -4.14 -20.03
C PRO A 128 -8.72 -2.62 -20.19
N ILE A 129 -9.84 -1.99 -19.85
CA ILE A 129 -9.95 -0.54 -19.73
C ILE A 129 -10.02 -0.20 -18.26
N TYR A 130 -9.23 0.78 -17.83
CA TYR A 130 -9.15 1.19 -16.43
C TYR A 130 -9.70 2.59 -16.22
N LYS A 131 -10.17 2.85 -15.00
CA LYS A 131 -10.58 4.19 -14.59
C LYS A 131 -9.42 5.15 -14.74
N GLU A 132 -9.72 6.37 -15.19
CA GLU A 132 -8.71 7.41 -15.31
C GLU A 132 -8.22 7.89 -13.93
N GLY A 133 -6.98 8.38 -13.88
CA GLY A 133 -6.41 8.94 -12.66
C GLY A 133 -5.94 7.94 -11.64
N LYS A 134 -5.92 6.64 -11.96
CA LYS A 134 -5.42 5.61 -11.07
C LYS A 134 -3.95 5.33 -11.36
N LYS A 135 -3.13 5.18 -10.31
CA LYS A 135 -1.69 4.93 -10.45
C LYS A 135 -1.19 3.96 -9.41
N PHE A 136 -0.24 3.14 -9.81
CA PHE A 136 0.47 2.22 -8.95
C PHE A 136 1.96 2.54 -9.01
N LEU A 137 2.56 2.83 -7.85
CA LEU A 137 3.99 3.09 -7.71
C LEU A 137 4.60 2.03 -6.81
N HIS A 138 5.61 1.40 -7.33
CA HIS A 138 6.34 0.37 -6.58
C HIS A 138 7.78 0.80 -6.33
#